data_0edee5dcb542b815635f0a7650ef5f57
#
_entry.id   0edee5dcb542b815635f0a7650ef5f57
#
_cell.length_a   1.000
_cell.length_b   1.000
_cell.length_c   1.000
_cell.angle_alpha   90.00
_cell.angle_beta   90.00
_cell.angle_gamma   90.00
#
_symmetry.space_group_name_H-M   'P 1'
#
loop_
_entity.id
_entity.type
_entity.pdbx_description
1 polymer ?
#
loop_
_entity_poly.entity_id
_entity_poly.type
_entity_poly.pdbx_seq_one_letter_code
_entity_poly.pdbx_strand_id
1 'polypeptide(L)'
;NPNPNPNPNPQPAPNKAGTVTINGNAKVGETLTAQVHDADQFDEAKVNYQWQRDGQDIAGANGKTYTLTAEDEGHKISVKAEYTDNAGNKESHDAESGVVQPQASTNHAPTDIELSETQIIEGKDGAAIGKLTTTDPDAGDQHTYKVSDDRFEVTADGTLKLKDGKHLDYANEKTVTLQITSDDGHGGSYNKTFTLNVQDDPNYPPVN
;
A
#
# COMPACT_ATOMS: atom_id res chain seq x y z
N ASN A 1 63.87 -52.19 -25.32
CA ASN A 1 63.05 -51.02 -25.56
C ASN A 1 62.18 -50.73 -24.30
N PRO A 2 62.40 -49.65 -23.54
CA PRO A 2 61.54 -49.32 -22.41
C PRO A 2 60.19 -48.89 -22.91
N ASN A 3 59.15 -49.54 -22.41
CA ASN A 3 57.74 -49.24 -22.62
C ASN A 3 57.51 -47.77 -22.22
N PRO A 4 56.88 -46.91 -23.05
CA PRO A 4 56.60 -45.56 -22.61
C PRO A 4 55.61 -45.59 -21.47
N ASN A 5 55.98 -44.89 -20.38
CA ASN A 5 55.19 -44.71 -19.18
C ASN A 5 53.74 -44.27 -19.58
N PRO A 6 52.70 -44.92 -19.08
CA PRO A 6 51.34 -44.48 -19.37
C PRO A 6 51.17 -43.05 -18.91
N ASN A 7 50.70 -42.20 -19.82
CA ASN A 7 50.38 -40.82 -19.58
C ASN A 7 49.64 -40.66 -18.23
N PRO A 8 50.10 -39.81 -17.29
CA PRO A 8 49.38 -39.61 -16.05
C PRO A 8 47.95 -39.17 -16.37
N ASN A 9 46.99 -39.87 -15.80
CA ASN A 9 45.58 -39.51 -15.91
C ASN A 9 45.44 -38.01 -15.63
N PRO A 10 44.85 -37.21 -16.52
CA PRO A 10 44.75 -35.78 -16.32
C PRO A 10 44.08 -35.53 -14.99
N GLN A 11 44.76 -34.78 -14.11
CA GLN A 11 44.20 -34.37 -12.82
C GLN A 11 42.90 -33.61 -13.11
N PRO A 12 41.78 -33.95 -12.40
CA PRO A 12 40.54 -33.21 -12.55
C PRO A 12 40.80 -31.72 -12.45
N ALA A 13 40.16 -30.92 -13.30
CA ALA A 13 40.20 -29.46 -13.18
C ALA A 13 39.72 -29.04 -11.77
N PRO A 14 40.32 -28.01 -11.19
CA PRO A 14 39.87 -27.55 -9.88
C PRO A 14 38.41 -27.04 -9.98
N ASN A 15 37.58 -27.36 -9.00
CA ASN A 15 36.23 -26.89 -8.87
C ASN A 15 36.15 -25.36 -8.93
N LYS A 16 35.20 -24.82 -9.65
CA LYS A 16 34.81 -23.41 -9.65
C LYS A 16 33.48 -23.32 -8.94
N ALA A 17 33.50 -22.85 -7.69
CA ALA A 17 32.30 -22.73 -6.89
C ALA A 17 31.21 -21.92 -7.61
N GLY A 18 29.98 -22.40 -7.56
CA GLY A 18 28.82 -21.71 -8.07
C GLY A 18 28.39 -20.52 -7.20
N THR A 19 27.32 -19.89 -7.60
CA THR A 19 26.64 -18.82 -6.84
C THR A 19 25.13 -18.93 -7.02
N VAL A 20 24.38 -18.40 -6.07
CA VAL A 20 22.93 -18.21 -6.19
C VAL A 20 22.59 -16.73 -6.01
N THR A 21 21.61 -16.26 -6.75
CA THR A 21 21.06 -14.91 -6.61
C THR A 21 19.54 -14.99 -6.53
N ILE A 22 18.91 -13.97 -5.95
CA ILE A 22 17.45 -13.79 -5.92
C ILE A 22 17.10 -12.63 -6.83
N ASN A 23 16.19 -12.87 -7.77
CA ASN A 23 15.58 -11.88 -8.64
C ASN A 23 14.12 -11.66 -8.25
N GLY A 24 13.65 -10.42 -8.32
CA GLY A 24 12.29 -10.00 -7.96
C GLY A 24 12.31 -8.90 -6.89
N ASN A 25 11.15 -8.30 -6.66
CA ASN A 25 11.01 -7.28 -5.62
C ASN A 25 10.61 -7.94 -4.29
N ALA A 26 11.28 -7.57 -3.21
CA ALA A 26 10.92 -8.02 -1.86
C ALA A 26 9.69 -7.24 -1.37
N LYS A 27 8.50 -7.63 -1.85
CA LYS A 27 7.20 -7.02 -1.54
C LYS A 27 6.12 -8.09 -1.47
N VAL A 28 5.23 -8.01 -0.49
CA VAL A 28 4.12 -8.96 -0.33
C VAL A 28 3.31 -9.08 -1.63
N GLY A 29 3.01 -10.31 -2.05
CA GLY A 29 2.33 -10.63 -3.30
C GLY A 29 3.24 -10.79 -4.52
N GLU A 30 4.48 -10.30 -4.48
CA GLU A 30 5.46 -10.47 -5.55
C GLU A 30 6.16 -11.83 -5.46
N THR A 31 6.70 -12.27 -6.60
CA THR A 31 7.39 -13.57 -6.68
C THR A 31 8.89 -13.36 -6.80
N LEU A 32 9.63 -14.00 -5.91
CA LEU A 32 11.08 -14.11 -5.95
C LEU A 32 11.49 -15.35 -6.76
N THR A 33 12.58 -15.23 -7.52
CA THR A 33 13.13 -16.31 -8.33
C THR A 33 14.60 -16.52 -7.97
N ALA A 34 14.96 -17.73 -7.57
CA ALA A 34 16.34 -18.15 -7.38
C ALA A 34 17.00 -18.41 -8.71
N GLN A 35 18.23 -17.95 -8.87
CA GLN A 35 19.04 -18.19 -10.06
C GLN A 35 20.43 -18.68 -9.65
N VAL A 36 20.77 -19.89 -10.05
CA VAL A 36 22.09 -20.52 -9.84
C VAL A 36 22.98 -20.24 -11.04
N HIS A 37 24.23 -19.91 -10.79
CA HIS A 37 25.28 -19.77 -11.79
C HIS A 37 26.49 -20.59 -11.38
N ASP A 38 26.96 -21.45 -12.28
CA ASP A 38 28.13 -22.28 -12.08
C ASP A 38 28.90 -22.45 -13.41
N ALA A 39 30.22 -22.19 -13.35
CA ALA A 39 31.07 -22.29 -14.53
C ALA A 39 31.36 -23.75 -14.94
N ASP A 40 31.23 -24.69 -14.00
CA ASP A 40 31.41 -26.11 -14.26
C ASP A 40 30.12 -26.79 -14.72
N GLN A 41 29.05 -25.96 -14.88
CA GLN A 41 27.70 -26.35 -15.35
C GLN A 41 27.01 -27.37 -14.43
N PHE A 42 25.69 -27.41 -14.51
CA PHE A 42 24.87 -28.31 -13.69
C PHE A 42 23.54 -28.57 -14.39
N ASP A 43 22.81 -29.56 -13.91
CA ASP A 43 21.45 -29.87 -14.34
C ASP A 43 20.46 -29.08 -13.45
N GLU A 44 19.84 -28.05 -14.03
CA GLU A 44 18.91 -27.18 -13.28
C GLU A 44 17.72 -27.97 -12.70
N ALA A 45 17.31 -29.07 -13.36
CA ALA A 45 16.22 -29.93 -12.88
C ALA A 45 16.59 -30.72 -11.60
N LYS A 46 17.87 -30.72 -11.24
CA LYS A 46 18.39 -31.41 -10.05
C LYS A 46 18.82 -30.48 -8.93
N VAL A 47 18.53 -29.20 -9.06
CA VAL A 47 18.76 -28.23 -7.97
C VAL A 47 17.66 -28.36 -6.92
N ASN A 48 18.05 -28.58 -5.69
CA ASN A 48 17.15 -28.55 -4.55
C ASN A 48 17.15 -27.16 -3.94
N TYR A 49 15.98 -26.54 -3.89
CA TYR A 49 15.77 -25.24 -3.27
C TYR A 49 15.08 -25.39 -1.93
N GLN A 50 15.43 -24.53 -0.97
CA GLN A 50 14.70 -24.32 0.27
C GLN A 50 14.66 -22.82 0.58
N TRP A 51 13.45 -22.24 0.59
CA TRP A 51 13.26 -20.86 1.00
C TRP A 51 13.12 -20.77 2.50
N GLN A 52 13.64 -19.69 3.08
CA GLN A 52 13.71 -19.45 4.52
C GLN A 52 13.26 -18.02 4.84
N ARG A 53 12.64 -17.85 6.02
CA ARG A 53 12.29 -16.56 6.63
C ARG A 53 13.18 -16.35 7.84
N ASP A 54 14.00 -15.31 7.86
CA ASP A 54 14.99 -15.03 8.91
C ASP A 54 15.83 -16.27 9.29
N GLY A 55 16.22 -17.06 8.28
CA GLY A 55 17.01 -18.29 8.45
C GLY A 55 16.23 -19.52 8.91
N GLN A 56 14.91 -19.45 9.04
CA GLN A 56 14.05 -20.60 9.32
C GLN A 56 13.36 -21.10 8.06
N ASP A 57 13.35 -22.42 7.86
CA ASP A 57 12.75 -23.05 6.69
C ASP A 57 11.24 -22.74 6.59
N ILE A 58 10.81 -22.26 5.43
CA ILE A 58 9.40 -22.11 5.10
C ILE A 58 8.88 -23.43 4.59
N ALA A 59 7.93 -24.04 5.29
CA ALA A 59 7.39 -25.35 4.97
C ALA A 59 6.80 -25.40 3.56
N GLY A 60 7.25 -26.36 2.73
CA GLY A 60 6.77 -26.54 1.37
C GLY A 60 7.32 -25.55 0.33
N ALA A 61 8.16 -24.60 0.73
CA ALA A 61 8.78 -23.64 -0.17
C ALA A 61 10.07 -24.18 -0.79
N ASN A 62 9.94 -25.19 -1.67
CA ASN A 62 11.04 -25.95 -2.26
C ASN A 62 11.20 -25.72 -3.77
N GLY A 63 10.45 -24.78 -4.34
CA GLY A 63 10.52 -24.45 -5.76
C GLY A 63 11.63 -23.46 -6.10
N LYS A 64 11.96 -23.33 -7.37
CA LYS A 64 12.83 -22.29 -7.90
C LYS A 64 12.29 -20.86 -7.60
N THR A 65 10.99 -20.74 -7.42
CA THR A 65 10.29 -19.49 -7.13
C THR A 65 9.57 -19.58 -5.79
N TYR A 66 9.41 -18.42 -5.14
CA TYR A 66 8.62 -18.24 -3.93
C TYR A 66 7.80 -16.98 -4.03
N THR A 67 6.48 -17.07 -3.82
CA THR A 67 5.60 -15.91 -3.78
C THR A 67 5.47 -15.43 -2.33
N LEU A 68 5.82 -14.17 -2.11
CA LEU A 68 5.81 -13.53 -0.80
C LEU A 68 4.38 -13.39 -0.27
N THR A 69 4.19 -13.75 0.98
CA THR A 69 2.91 -13.70 1.69
C THR A 69 2.90 -12.56 2.72
N ALA A 70 1.74 -12.28 3.30
CA ALA A 70 1.63 -11.28 4.38
C ALA A 70 2.49 -11.65 5.62
N GLU A 71 2.75 -12.94 5.84
CA GLU A 71 3.62 -13.40 6.93
C GLU A 71 5.09 -13.04 6.73
N ASP A 72 5.49 -12.71 5.50
CA ASP A 72 6.86 -12.35 5.16
C ASP A 72 7.14 -10.85 5.35
N GLU A 73 6.09 -10.04 5.57
CA GLU A 73 6.23 -8.61 5.75
C GLU A 73 7.15 -8.27 6.95
N GLY A 74 8.11 -7.40 6.70
CA GLY A 74 9.10 -6.98 7.70
C GLY A 74 10.25 -7.98 7.91
N HIS A 75 10.21 -9.14 7.27
CA HIS A 75 11.22 -10.19 7.37
C HIS A 75 12.14 -10.22 6.15
N LYS A 76 13.31 -10.84 6.31
CA LYS A 76 14.20 -11.17 5.21
C LYS A 76 13.94 -12.58 4.72
N ILE A 77 13.91 -12.76 3.41
CA ILE A 77 13.75 -14.07 2.78
C ILE A 77 15.08 -14.49 2.16
N SER A 78 15.49 -15.71 2.41
CA SER A 78 16.67 -16.31 1.80
C SER A 78 16.30 -17.59 1.08
N VAL A 79 17.17 -18.01 0.17
CA VAL A 79 17.06 -19.29 -0.51
C VAL A 79 18.38 -20.01 -0.39
N LYS A 80 18.33 -21.29 -0.01
CA LYS A 80 19.43 -22.24 -0.12
C LYS A 80 19.25 -23.08 -1.38
N ALA A 81 20.31 -23.17 -2.20
CA ALA A 81 20.35 -23.99 -3.40
C ALA A 81 21.44 -25.06 -3.26
N GLU A 82 21.07 -26.32 -3.40
CA GLU A 82 21.97 -27.46 -3.31
C GLU A 82 21.90 -28.29 -4.61
N TYR A 83 23.04 -28.59 -5.19
CA TYR A 83 23.14 -29.37 -6.44
C TYR A 83 24.48 -30.08 -6.53
N THR A 84 24.65 -30.91 -7.57
CA THR A 84 25.93 -31.46 -7.97
C THR A 84 26.25 -30.94 -9.37
N ASP A 85 27.43 -30.37 -9.55
CA ASP A 85 27.89 -29.90 -10.85
C ASP A 85 28.22 -31.06 -11.81
N ASN A 86 28.51 -30.75 -13.07
CA ASN A 86 28.87 -31.75 -14.05
C ASN A 86 30.29 -32.33 -13.85
N ALA A 87 31.12 -31.70 -13.02
CA ALA A 87 32.41 -32.20 -12.59
C ALA A 87 32.30 -33.19 -11.39
N GLY A 88 31.10 -33.30 -10.78
CA GLY A 88 30.80 -34.21 -9.67
C GLY A 88 30.97 -33.56 -8.28
N ASN A 89 31.14 -32.24 -8.19
CA ASN A 89 31.26 -31.56 -6.92
C ASN A 89 29.86 -31.23 -6.34
N LYS A 90 29.71 -31.41 -5.06
CA LYS A 90 28.51 -30.99 -4.34
C LYS A 90 28.62 -29.50 -3.98
N GLU A 91 27.64 -28.73 -4.40
CA GLU A 91 27.55 -27.29 -4.19
C GLU A 91 26.37 -26.96 -3.26
N SER A 92 26.59 -25.97 -2.40
CA SER A 92 25.55 -25.42 -1.51
C SER A 92 25.78 -23.91 -1.37
N HIS A 93 24.82 -23.12 -1.81
CA HIS A 93 24.92 -21.66 -1.84
C HIS A 93 23.63 -21.02 -1.35
N ASP A 94 23.76 -19.86 -0.68
CA ASP A 94 22.66 -19.10 -0.12
C ASP A 94 22.61 -17.70 -0.76
N ALA A 95 21.39 -17.17 -0.91
CA ALA A 95 21.15 -15.77 -1.25
C ALA A 95 20.05 -15.20 -0.35
N GLU A 96 20.13 -13.91 -0.06
CA GLU A 96 19.17 -13.22 0.79
C GLU A 96 18.52 -12.05 0.02
N SER A 97 17.23 -11.85 0.23
CA SER A 97 16.49 -10.68 -0.27
C SER A 97 16.71 -9.46 0.64
N GLY A 98 16.23 -8.29 0.22
CA GLY A 98 15.98 -7.19 1.15
C GLY A 98 14.83 -7.54 2.12
N VAL A 99 14.56 -6.65 3.07
CA VAL A 99 13.38 -6.75 3.94
C VAL A 99 12.12 -6.64 3.09
N VAL A 100 11.19 -7.57 3.28
CA VAL A 100 9.92 -7.60 2.53
C VAL A 100 9.05 -6.41 2.92
N GLN A 101 8.69 -5.63 1.91
CA GLN A 101 7.81 -4.47 2.06
C GLN A 101 6.34 -4.89 2.04
N PRO A 102 5.44 -4.12 2.68
CA PRO A 102 4.01 -4.39 2.62
C PRO A 102 3.49 -4.35 1.17
N GLN A 103 2.41 -5.06 0.92
CA GLN A 103 1.66 -4.89 -0.31
C GLN A 103 1.17 -3.44 -0.37
N ALA A 104 1.31 -2.76 -1.51
CA ALA A 104 0.65 -1.47 -1.66
C ALA A 104 -0.86 -1.69 -1.52
N SER A 105 -1.48 -1.05 -0.53
CA SER A 105 -2.93 -0.97 -0.51
C SER A 105 -3.38 -0.26 -1.78
N THR A 106 -4.31 -0.84 -2.50
CA THR A 106 -5.03 -0.12 -3.56
C THR A 106 -5.94 0.88 -2.86
N ASN A 107 -5.63 2.17 -2.99
CA ASN A 107 -6.52 3.21 -2.49
C ASN A 107 -7.80 3.24 -3.32
N HIS A 108 -8.94 3.31 -2.64
CA HIS A 108 -10.26 3.54 -3.23
C HIS A 108 -10.74 4.93 -2.80
N ALA A 109 -11.35 5.65 -3.72
CA ALA A 109 -11.90 6.95 -3.38
C ALA A 109 -13.13 6.81 -2.47
N PRO A 110 -13.42 7.84 -1.65
CA PRO A 110 -14.67 7.92 -0.90
C PRO A 110 -15.89 7.74 -1.80
N THR A 111 -16.95 7.15 -1.29
CA THR A 111 -18.15 6.79 -2.06
C THR A 111 -19.37 7.61 -1.70
N ASP A 112 -19.40 8.22 -0.51
CA ASP A 112 -20.48 9.11 -0.08
C ASP A 112 -20.04 10.09 1.01
N ILE A 113 -20.81 11.18 1.15
CA ILE A 113 -20.72 12.14 2.26
C ILE A 113 -22.11 12.32 2.84
N GLU A 114 -22.25 12.26 4.14
CA GLU A 114 -23.48 12.58 4.84
C GLU A 114 -23.29 13.83 5.72
N LEU A 115 -24.35 14.63 5.82
CA LEU A 115 -24.44 15.79 6.72
C LEU A 115 -25.58 15.54 7.70
N SER A 116 -25.30 15.55 9.00
CA SER A 116 -26.26 15.18 10.05
C SER A 116 -27.43 16.14 10.18
N GLU A 117 -27.29 17.39 9.74
CA GLU A 117 -28.31 18.42 9.81
C GLU A 117 -28.15 19.40 8.63
N THR A 118 -29.29 19.87 8.08
CA THR A 118 -29.32 20.78 6.94
C THR A 118 -30.09 22.09 7.21
N GLN A 119 -30.46 22.33 8.47
CA GLN A 119 -31.14 23.54 8.88
C GLN A 119 -30.18 24.52 9.57
N ILE A 120 -30.33 25.80 9.29
CA ILE A 120 -29.57 26.88 9.91
C ILE A 120 -30.50 28.05 10.23
N ILE A 121 -30.39 28.58 11.45
CA ILE A 121 -31.16 29.73 11.88
C ILE A 121 -30.44 31.00 11.44
N GLU A 122 -31.15 31.93 10.82
CA GLU A 122 -30.60 33.20 10.40
C GLU A 122 -30.02 34.03 11.58
N GLY A 123 -29.19 35.04 11.24
CA GLY A 123 -28.67 36.00 12.20
C GLY A 123 -27.68 35.45 13.21
N LYS A 124 -27.35 34.16 13.16
CA LYS A 124 -26.39 33.54 14.09
C LYS A 124 -25.00 33.54 13.47
N ASP A 125 -24.14 34.42 13.95
CA ASP A 125 -22.74 34.47 13.55
C ASP A 125 -22.00 33.17 13.89
N GLY A 126 -21.27 32.61 12.92
CA GLY A 126 -20.47 31.45 13.13
C GLY A 126 -21.26 30.17 13.48
N ALA A 127 -22.56 30.11 13.12
CA ALA A 127 -23.44 29.01 13.50
C ALA A 127 -22.94 27.66 13.00
N ALA A 128 -22.87 26.69 13.90
CA ALA A 128 -22.68 25.29 13.54
C ALA A 128 -23.96 24.70 12.91
N ILE A 129 -23.81 23.89 11.87
CA ILE A 129 -24.92 23.30 11.11
C ILE A 129 -25.05 21.84 11.43
N GLY A 130 -24.04 21.05 11.11
CA GLY A 130 -24.07 19.61 11.29
C GLY A 130 -22.69 18.99 11.13
N LYS A 131 -22.61 17.71 11.40
CA LYS A 131 -21.38 16.93 11.27
C LYS A 131 -21.34 16.19 9.93
N LEU A 132 -20.23 16.29 9.24
CA LEU A 132 -19.95 15.51 8.04
C LEU A 132 -19.40 14.14 8.41
N THR A 133 -19.85 13.13 7.68
CA THR A 133 -19.33 11.76 7.74
C THR A 133 -19.08 11.29 6.32
N THR A 134 -17.91 10.74 6.07
CA THR A 134 -17.55 10.17 4.77
C THR A 134 -17.63 8.65 4.83
N THR A 135 -18.18 8.05 3.80
CA THR A 135 -18.14 6.60 3.57
C THR A 135 -16.99 6.30 2.62
N ASP A 136 -16.04 5.48 3.09
CA ASP A 136 -14.87 5.06 2.35
C ASP A 136 -14.67 3.55 2.46
N PRO A 137 -14.35 2.83 1.35
CA PRO A 137 -13.99 1.41 1.42
C PRO A 137 -12.71 1.12 2.21
N ASP A 138 -11.80 2.10 2.31
CA ASP A 138 -10.51 1.93 2.99
C ASP A 138 -10.63 2.31 4.47
N ALA A 139 -10.76 1.28 5.30
CA ALA A 139 -10.96 1.46 6.73
C ALA A 139 -9.75 2.14 7.39
N GLY A 140 -9.99 3.27 8.04
CA GLY A 140 -8.96 4.02 8.78
C GLY A 140 -8.47 5.28 8.09
N ASP A 141 -8.91 5.55 6.87
CA ASP A 141 -8.57 6.78 6.17
C ASP A 141 -9.12 8.01 6.90
N GLN A 142 -8.33 9.07 6.87
CA GLN A 142 -8.68 10.36 7.45
C GLN A 142 -9.10 11.30 6.33
N HIS A 143 -10.25 11.90 6.49
CA HIS A 143 -10.83 12.74 5.46
C HIS A 143 -10.68 14.22 5.77
N THR A 144 -10.37 15.01 4.74
CA THR A 144 -10.40 16.47 4.78
C THR A 144 -11.52 16.97 3.87
N TYR A 145 -12.08 18.13 4.22
CA TYR A 145 -13.23 18.67 3.50
C TYR A 145 -12.96 20.06 2.92
N LYS A 146 -13.51 20.29 1.72
CA LYS A 146 -13.57 21.61 1.08
C LYS A 146 -15.03 21.96 0.81
N VAL A 147 -15.38 23.24 0.99
CA VAL A 147 -16.71 23.78 0.76
C VAL A 147 -16.65 24.82 -0.34
N SER A 148 -17.63 24.82 -1.25
CA SER A 148 -17.67 25.71 -2.41
C SER A 148 -17.99 27.17 -2.08
N ASP A 149 -18.65 27.44 -0.95
CA ASP A 149 -19.04 28.79 -0.50
C ASP A 149 -18.09 29.25 0.60
N ASP A 150 -17.45 30.38 0.39
CA ASP A 150 -16.39 30.91 1.27
C ASP A 150 -16.91 31.47 2.63
N ARG A 151 -18.23 31.56 2.81
CA ARG A 151 -18.86 31.90 4.10
C ARG A 151 -18.79 30.72 5.09
N PHE A 152 -18.57 29.49 4.59
CA PHE A 152 -18.57 28.27 5.39
C PHE A 152 -17.17 27.70 5.56
N GLU A 153 -17.03 26.90 6.59
CA GLU A 153 -15.83 26.11 6.87
C GLU A 153 -16.21 24.78 7.50
N VAL A 154 -15.29 23.84 7.45
CA VAL A 154 -15.38 22.58 8.20
C VAL A 154 -14.27 22.54 9.21
N THR A 155 -14.61 22.34 10.47
CA THR A 155 -13.67 22.23 11.57
C THR A 155 -12.94 20.88 11.57
N ALA A 156 -11.86 20.79 12.34
CA ALA A 156 -11.04 19.56 12.41
C ALA A 156 -11.80 18.32 12.88
N ASP A 157 -12.90 18.50 13.61
CA ASP A 157 -13.78 17.39 14.04
C ASP A 157 -14.89 17.04 13.03
N GLY A 158 -14.87 17.66 11.84
CA GLY A 158 -15.84 17.43 10.76
C GLY A 158 -17.14 18.23 10.87
N THR A 159 -17.20 19.27 11.71
CA THR A 159 -18.41 20.11 11.83
C THR A 159 -18.43 21.16 10.74
N LEU A 160 -19.49 21.17 9.91
CA LEU A 160 -19.80 22.26 8.98
C LEU A 160 -20.39 23.43 9.77
N LYS A 161 -19.83 24.63 9.61
CA LYS A 161 -20.28 25.86 10.25
C LYS A 161 -20.12 27.06 9.33
N LEU A 162 -20.81 28.16 9.65
CA LEU A 162 -20.45 29.48 9.15
C LEU A 162 -19.12 29.94 9.80
N LYS A 163 -18.29 30.63 9.04
CA LYS A 163 -17.12 31.29 9.58
C LYS A 163 -17.54 32.39 10.57
N ASP A 164 -16.68 32.71 11.49
CA ASP A 164 -16.91 33.77 12.47
C ASP A 164 -17.18 35.11 11.77
N GLY A 165 -18.20 35.81 12.22
CA GLY A 165 -18.68 37.08 11.63
C GLY A 165 -19.51 36.88 10.33
N LYS A 166 -19.83 35.63 9.95
CA LYS A 166 -20.75 35.34 8.86
C LYS A 166 -22.07 34.83 9.41
N HIS A 167 -23.16 35.35 8.85
CA HIS A 167 -24.53 34.92 9.12
C HIS A 167 -25.31 34.84 7.80
N LEU A 168 -26.47 34.25 7.83
CA LEU A 168 -27.44 34.23 6.73
C LEU A 168 -28.64 35.10 7.11
N ASP A 169 -29.35 35.56 6.09
CA ASP A 169 -30.56 36.37 6.19
C ASP A 169 -31.69 35.68 5.41
N TYR A 170 -32.71 35.22 6.10
CA TYR A 170 -33.84 34.48 5.53
C TYR A 170 -34.62 35.33 4.52
N ALA A 171 -34.69 36.65 4.69
CA ALA A 171 -35.38 37.55 3.76
C ALA A 171 -34.72 37.53 2.37
N ASN A 172 -33.40 37.39 2.33
CA ASN A 172 -32.61 37.39 1.11
C ASN A 172 -32.30 36.02 0.57
N GLU A 173 -32.14 35.00 1.43
CA GLU A 173 -31.67 33.66 1.04
C GLU A 173 -32.35 32.57 1.89
N LYS A 174 -33.38 31.93 1.35
CA LYS A 174 -34.13 30.86 2.06
C LYS A 174 -33.45 29.52 2.00
N THR A 175 -32.56 29.31 1.05
CA THR A 175 -31.77 28.10 0.87
C THR A 175 -30.38 28.43 0.38
N VAL A 176 -29.39 27.67 0.84
CA VAL A 176 -28.00 27.75 0.37
C VAL A 176 -27.60 26.40 -0.18
N THR A 177 -27.07 26.39 -1.39
CA THR A 177 -26.56 25.17 -2.02
C THR A 177 -25.04 25.12 -1.91
N LEU A 178 -24.52 24.09 -1.28
CA LEU A 178 -23.09 23.87 -1.08
C LEU A 178 -22.64 22.61 -1.81
N GLN A 179 -21.53 22.69 -2.54
CA GLN A 179 -20.78 21.51 -2.94
C GLN A 179 -19.69 21.26 -1.89
N ILE A 180 -19.68 20.06 -1.33
CA ILE A 180 -18.67 19.62 -0.37
C ILE A 180 -17.85 18.51 -1.03
N THR A 181 -16.53 18.66 -0.98
CA THR A 181 -15.56 17.64 -1.42
C THR A 181 -14.94 16.99 -0.20
N SER A 182 -14.96 15.67 -0.13
CA SER A 182 -14.16 14.87 0.79
C SER A 182 -12.93 14.34 0.06
N ASP A 183 -11.75 14.44 0.67
CA ASP A 183 -10.47 13.97 0.15
C ASP A 183 -9.86 13.00 1.16
N ASP A 184 -9.44 11.83 0.72
CA ASP A 184 -8.91 10.75 1.57
C ASP A 184 -7.41 10.92 1.92
N GLY A 185 -6.75 11.93 1.35
CA GLY A 185 -5.31 12.15 1.53
C GLY A 185 -4.41 11.21 0.73
N HIS A 186 -4.97 10.26 -0.01
CA HIS A 186 -4.26 9.26 -0.82
C HIS A 186 -4.53 9.42 -2.33
N GLY A 187 -5.24 10.50 -2.71
CA GLY A 187 -5.52 10.87 -4.10
C GLY A 187 -6.92 10.55 -4.56
N GLY A 188 -7.77 9.98 -3.72
CA GLY A 188 -9.20 9.80 -3.96
C GLY A 188 -10.01 10.96 -3.41
N SER A 189 -11.10 11.32 -4.08
CA SER A 189 -12.03 12.35 -3.60
C SER A 189 -13.45 12.10 -4.06
N TYR A 190 -14.41 12.61 -3.30
CA TYR A 190 -15.83 12.54 -3.60
C TYR A 190 -16.51 13.90 -3.40
N ASN A 191 -17.42 14.25 -4.29
CA ASN A 191 -18.17 15.50 -4.26
C ASN A 191 -19.64 15.25 -4.05
N LYS A 192 -20.26 15.96 -3.10
CA LYS A 192 -21.71 15.93 -2.89
C LYS A 192 -22.28 17.33 -2.71
N THR A 193 -23.46 17.53 -3.28
CA THR A 193 -24.20 18.78 -3.13
C THR A 193 -25.22 18.67 -2.02
N PHE A 194 -25.23 19.66 -1.12
CA PHE A 194 -26.19 19.80 -0.04
C PHE A 194 -26.97 21.08 -0.21
N THR A 195 -28.25 21.06 0.13
CA THR A 195 -29.08 22.24 0.24
C THR A 195 -29.40 22.49 1.70
N LEU A 196 -28.93 23.61 2.23
CA LEU A 196 -29.25 24.06 3.57
C LEU A 196 -30.52 24.90 3.52
N ASN A 197 -31.40 24.70 4.50
CA ASN A 197 -32.62 25.47 4.67
C ASN A 197 -32.41 26.52 5.75
N VAL A 198 -32.50 27.79 5.38
CA VAL A 198 -32.42 28.90 6.32
C VAL A 198 -33.77 29.04 7.04
N GLN A 199 -33.75 29.12 8.35
CA GLN A 199 -34.93 29.26 9.18
C GLN A 199 -35.03 30.72 9.66
N ASP A 200 -36.21 31.31 9.57
CA ASP A 200 -36.55 32.62 10.08
C ASP A 200 -36.43 32.66 11.60
N ASP A 201 -35.70 33.62 12.15
CA ASP A 201 -35.69 33.95 13.59
C ASP A 201 -36.56 35.22 13.79
N PRO A 202 -37.77 35.12 14.36
CA PRO A 202 -38.65 36.27 14.51
C PRO A 202 -38.07 37.38 15.39
N ASN A 203 -36.96 37.12 16.06
CA ASN A 203 -36.27 38.12 16.86
C ASN A 203 -35.11 38.80 16.09
N TYR A 204 -34.80 38.34 14.90
CA TYR A 204 -33.75 38.93 14.05
C TYR A 204 -34.39 40.00 13.15
N PRO A 205 -33.98 41.27 13.27
CA PRO A 205 -34.61 42.33 12.47
C PRO A 205 -34.21 42.20 10.99
N PRO A 206 -35.15 42.39 10.05
CA PRO A 206 -34.84 42.33 8.64
C PRO A 206 -33.78 43.40 8.30
N VAL A 207 -32.76 43.01 7.53
CA VAL A 207 -31.70 43.92 7.06
C VAL A 207 -32.30 44.72 5.91
N ASN A 208 -32.43 46.06 6.09
CA ASN A 208 -32.89 46.99 5.06
C ASN A 208 -31.83 47.30 4.02
#